data_dbcb66ca6b9a198a98601093e90561c8
#
_entry.id   dbcb66ca6b9a198a98601093e90561c8
#
_cell.length_a   1.000
_cell.length_b   1.000
_cell.length_c   1.000
_cell.angle_alpha   90.00
_cell.angle_beta   90.00
_cell.angle_gamma   90.00
#
_symmetry.space_group_name_H-M   'P 1'
#
loop_
_entity.id
_entity.type
_entity.pdbx_description
1 polymer ?
#
loop_
_entity_poly.entity_id
_entity_poly.type
_entity_poly.pdbx_seq_one_letter_code
_entity_poly.pdbx_strand_id
1 'polypeptide(L)'
;MSDFRVPFGPSETEFTEKRSRFIGHLLPVETEEQAREFIAQMKKKYYDARHNCWCYLIGGDTMRYGDDGEPQGTAGQPMLNVFQRENVTNVVCVVTRYFGGILLGAGGLTRAYSKSARDALVAAGVSEMRLWAMADIPCPYALFERVRGEVTALGGTVDSADYGADIRLTVSLPAENTAALRERLTELSAGGIALTVTAEAYRPGPKVEI
;
A
#
# COMPACT_ATOMS: atom_id res chain seq x y z
N MET A 1 0.39 15.54 4.15
CA MET A 1 -0.33 14.27 4.37
C MET A 1 0.52 13.43 5.29
N SER A 2 -0.06 12.82 6.32
CA SER A 2 0.67 11.88 7.18
C SER A 2 0.98 10.61 6.37
N ASP A 3 2.08 9.93 6.70
CA ASP A 3 2.41 8.62 6.16
C ASP A 3 1.24 7.66 6.34
N PHE A 4 0.93 6.88 5.32
CA PHE A 4 -0.14 5.90 5.32
C PHE A 4 0.41 4.57 4.79
N ARG A 5 -0.31 3.48 5.09
CA ARG A 5 0.07 2.14 4.64
C ARG A 5 -0.83 1.69 3.51
N VAL A 6 -0.25 0.89 2.62
CA VAL A 6 -0.99 0.18 1.57
C VAL A 6 -0.65 -1.30 1.64
N PRO A 7 -1.53 -2.21 1.21
CA PRO A 7 -1.14 -3.62 1.10
C PRO A 7 0.03 -3.76 0.13
N PHE A 8 1.00 -4.62 0.48
CA PHE A 8 2.17 -4.86 -0.37
C PHE A 8 1.82 -5.59 -1.66
N GLY A 9 0.79 -6.46 -1.63
CA GLY A 9 0.33 -7.21 -2.79
C GLY A 9 -1.00 -7.89 -2.54
N PRO A 10 -1.51 -8.68 -3.51
CA PRO A 10 -2.71 -9.46 -3.33
C PRO A 10 -2.48 -10.62 -2.36
N SER A 11 -3.56 -11.06 -1.70
CA SER A 11 -3.53 -12.24 -0.84
C SER A 11 -4.86 -12.99 -0.84
N GLU A 12 -4.77 -14.27 -0.54
CA GLU A 12 -5.90 -15.15 -0.28
C GLU A 12 -5.61 -15.98 0.97
N THR A 13 -6.56 -16.04 1.90
CA THR A 13 -6.45 -16.82 3.13
C THR A 13 -7.76 -17.54 3.41
N GLU A 14 -7.68 -18.64 4.15
CA GLU A 14 -8.85 -19.43 4.46
C GLU A 14 -8.79 -19.96 5.90
N PHE A 15 -9.96 -20.00 6.56
CA PHE A 15 -10.11 -20.74 7.81
C PHE A 15 -11.55 -21.25 7.97
N THR A 16 -11.72 -22.16 8.91
CA THR A 16 -13.03 -22.73 9.26
C THR A 16 -13.38 -22.41 10.71
N GLU A 17 -14.60 -21.89 10.93
CA GLU A 17 -15.17 -21.63 12.25
C GLU A 17 -16.56 -22.27 12.34
N LYS A 18 -16.79 -23.13 13.32
CA LYS A 18 -18.05 -23.86 13.50
C LYS A 18 -18.59 -24.45 12.18
N ARG A 19 -17.75 -25.14 11.44
CA ARG A 19 -18.00 -25.72 10.10
C ARG A 19 -18.28 -24.69 8.99
N SER A 20 -18.41 -23.40 9.27
CA SER A 20 -18.47 -22.37 8.24
C SER A 20 -17.04 -22.11 7.71
N ARG A 21 -16.90 -22.10 6.39
CA ARG A 21 -15.65 -21.82 5.70
C ARG A 21 -15.63 -20.35 5.32
N PHE A 22 -14.57 -19.63 5.70
CA PHE A 22 -14.32 -18.25 5.36
C PHE A 22 -13.08 -18.13 4.48
N ILE A 23 -13.19 -17.46 3.33
CA ILE A 23 -12.09 -17.21 2.41
C ILE A 23 -11.94 -15.70 2.27
N GLY A 24 -10.82 -15.17 2.75
CA GLY A 24 -10.49 -13.76 2.64
C GLY A 24 -9.65 -13.49 1.39
N HIS A 25 -10.09 -12.56 0.56
CA HIS A 25 -9.40 -12.10 -0.64
C HIS A 25 -9.10 -10.62 -0.48
N LEU A 26 -7.85 -10.23 -0.68
CA LEU A 26 -7.40 -8.85 -0.60
C LEU A 26 -6.64 -8.46 -1.85
N LEU A 27 -6.89 -7.24 -2.34
CA LEU A 27 -6.20 -6.65 -3.48
C LEU A 27 -5.88 -5.17 -3.19
N PRO A 28 -4.63 -4.71 -3.44
CA PRO A 28 -4.33 -3.27 -3.54
C PRO A 28 -5.11 -2.65 -4.70
N VAL A 29 -5.74 -1.49 -4.46
CA VAL A 29 -6.50 -0.76 -5.49
C VAL A 29 -6.31 0.74 -5.32
N GLU A 30 -6.34 1.49 -6.41
CA GLU A 30 -6.18 2.95 -6.40
C GLU A 30 -7.49 3.68 -6.68
N THR A 31 -8.48 3.00 -7.28
CA THR A 31 -9.77 3.59 -7.66
C THR A 31 -10.96 2.76 -7.22
N GLU A 32 -12.13 3.41 -7.09
CA GLU A 32 -13.38 2.70 -6.77
C GLU A 32 -13.79 1.72 -7.89
N GLU A 33 -13.45 2.01 -9.14
CA GLU A 33 -13.73 1.14 -10.29
C GLU A 33 -12.99 -0.19 -10.11
N GLN A 34 -11.69 -0.16 -9.80
CA GLN A 34 -10.89 -1.36 -9.53
C GLN A 34 -11.48 -2.17 -8.38
N ALA A 35 -11.90 -1.49 -7.29
CA ALA A 35 -12.50 -2.16 -6.15
C ALA A 35 -13.83 -2.85 -6.54
N ARG A 36 -14.70 -2.18 -7.29
CA ARG A 36 -15.98 -2.73 -7.76
C ARG A 36 -15.78 -3.90 -8.72
N GLU A 37 -14.82 -3.80 -9.63
CA GLU A 37 -14.47 -4.89 -10.54
C GLU A 37 -14.01 -6.12 -9.78
N PHE A 38 -13.14 -5.96 -8.78
CA PHE A 38 -12.67 -7.06 -7.95
C PHE A 38 -13.82 -7.72 -7.17
N ILE A 39 -14.71 -6.92 -6.56
CA ILE A 39 -15.90 -7.44 -5.87
C ILE A 39 -16.76 -8.26 -6.84
N ALA A 40 -17.00 -7.75 -8.04
CA ALA A 40 -17.79 -8.46 -9.06
C ALA A 40 -17.12 -9.77 -9.50
N GLN A 41 -15.80 -9.77 -9.66
CA GLN A 41 -15.02 -10.98 -9.97
C GLN A 41 -15.16 -12.04 -8.87
N MET A 42 -15.03 -11.64 -7.60
CA MET A 42 -15.17 -12.58 -6.48
C MET A 42 -16.60 -13.12 -6.36
N LYS A 43 -17.62 -12.30 -6.52
CA LYS A 43 -19.02 -12.74 -6.57
C LYS A 43 -19.29 -13.71 -7.71
N LYS A 44 -18.67 -13.52 -8.87
CA LYS A 44 -18.75 -14.45 -10.00
C LYS A 44 -18.00 -15.75 -9.75
N LYS A 45 -16.79 -15.67 -9.18
CA LYS A 45 -15.96 -16.85 -8.85
C LYS A 45 -16.62 -17.74 -7.82
N TYR A 46 -17.25 -17.15 -6.81
CA TYR A 46 -17.89 -17.81 -5.68
C TYR A 46 -19.40 -17.62 -5.69
N TYR A 47 -20.02 -17.79 -6.85
CA TYR A 47 -21.46 -17.59 -7.07
C TYR A 47 -22.35 -18.54 -6.26
N ASP A 48 -21.80 -19.69 -5.86
CA ASP A 48 -22.44 -20.73 -5.05
C ASP A 48 -22.29 -20.49 -3.52
N ALA A 49 -21.48 -19.51 -3.13
CA ALA A 49 -21.37 -19.12 -1.74
C ALA A 49 -22.59 -18.29 -1.30
N ARG A 50 -22.98 -18.45 -0.05
CA ARG A 50 -24.16 -17.75 0.48
C ARG A 50 -23.92 -16.26 0.66
N HIS A 51 -22.69 -15.85 0.98
CA HIS A 51 -22.30 -14.46 1.25
C HIS A 51 -20.91 -14.17 0.70
N ASN A 52 -20.77 -13.05 0.00
CA ASN A 52 -19.52 -12.45 -0.44
C ASN A 52 -19.47 -11.02 0.12
N CYS A 53 -19.19 -10.90 1.42
CA CYS A 53 -19.14 -9.61 2.10
C CYS A 53 -17.86 -8.86 1.71
N TRP A 54 -17.94 -7.54 1.64
CA TRP A 54 -16.85 -6.75 1.10
C TRP A 54 -16.68 -5.40 1.79
N CYS A 55 -15.48 -4.86 1.72
CA CYS A 55 -15.20 -3.47 2.03
C CYS A 55 -14.05 -2.95 1.17
N TYR A 56 -13.98 -1.64 1.00
CA TYR A 56 -12.80 -0.96 0.47
C TYR A 56 -12.57 0.39 1.14
N LEU A 57 -11.31 0.81 1.14
CA LEU A 57 -10.83 2.09 1.63
C LEU A 57 -9.83 2.64 0.62
N ILE A 58 -10.09 3.83 0.07
CA ILE A 58 -9.29 4.45 -0.99
C ILE A 58 -9.01 5.90 -0.65
N GLY A 59 -7.74 6.32 -0.78
CA GLY A 59 -7.30 7.69 -0.52
C GLY A 59 -7.49 8.17 0.92
N GLY A 60 -7.89 7.27 1.85
CA GLY A 60 -8.17 7.59 3.25
C GLY A 60 -9.61 8.07 3.51
N ASP A 61 -10.30 8.64 2.54
CA ASP A 61 -11.63 9.26 2.72
C ASP A 61 -12.77 8.46 2.10
N THR A 62 -12.51 7.74 1.03
CA THR A 62 -13.52 6.96 0.33
C THR A 62 -13.65 5.57 0.94
N MET A 63 -14.69 5.36 1.75
CA MET A 63 -14.97 4.10 2.43
C MET A 63 -16.33 3.57 2.04
N ARG A 64 -16.40 2.28 1.69
CA ARG A 64 -17.66 1.57 1.44
C ARG A 64 -17.55 0.13 1.93
N TYR A 65 -18.69 -0.44 2.28
CA TYR A 65 -18.79 -1.84 2.69
C TYR A 65 -20.17 -2.41 2.39
N GLY A 66 -20.28 -3.73 2.39
CA GLY A 66 -21.52 -4.44 2.20
C GLY A 66 -21.52 -5.80 2.91
N ASP A 67 -22.63 -6.10 3.56
CA ASP A 67 -22.84 -7.34 4.34
C ASP A 67 -23.36 -8.50 3.47
N ASP A 68 -23.74 -8.27 2.21
CA ASP A 68 -24.18 -9.28 1.21
C ASP A 68 -25.12 -10.37 1.79
N GLY A 69 -26.15 -9.93 2.53
CA GLY A 69 -27.17 -10.79 3.13
C GLY A 69 -26.83 -11.36 4.52
N GLU A 70 -25.67 -11.09 5.08
CA GLU A 70 -25.43 -11.29 6.51
C GLU A 70 -26.23 -10.26 7.35
N PRO A 71 -26.47 -10.49 8.64
CA PRO A 71 -27.10 -9.50 9.49
C PRO A 71 -26.35 -8.16 9.46
N GLN A 72 -27.09 -7.06 9.35
CA GLN A 72 -26.53 -5.72 9.18
C GLN A 72 -25.44 -5.41 10.21
N GLY A 73 -24.28 -4.92 9.71
CA GLY A 73 -23.13 -4.52 10.53
C GLY A 73 -22.30 -5.67 11.12
N THR A 74 -22.55 -6.92 10.71
CA THR A 74 -21.81 -8.08 11.25
C THR A 74 -20.65 -8.53 10.38
N ALA A 75 -20.52 -8.01 9.16
CA ALA A 75 -19.50 -8.42 8.21
C ALA A 75 -18.67 -7.25 7.63
N GLY A 76 -19.24 -6.45 6.76
CA GLY A 76 -18.51 -5.43 6.02
C GLY A 76 -17.89 -4.34 6.90
N GLN A 77 -18.63 -3.80 7.85
CA GLN A 77 -18.10 -2.80 8.79
C GLN A 77 -17.00 -3.35 9.70
N PRO A 78 -17.11 -4.55 10.31
CA PRO A 78 -16.00 -5.19 11.04
C PRO A 78 -14.73 -5.38 10.22
N MET A 79 -14.86 -5.75 8.93
CA MET A 79 -13.72 -5.85 8.00
C MET A 79 -13.07 -4.49 7.77
N LEU A 80 -13.86 -3.45 7.47
CA LEU A 80 -13.38 -2.08 7.26
C LEU A 80 -12.61 -1.55 8.48
N ASN A 81 -13.11 -1.80 9.69
CA ASN A 81 -12.47 -1.38 10.93
C ASN A 81 -11.06 -1.98 11.11
N VAL A 82 -10.77 -3.14 10.54
CA VAL A 82 -9.42 -3.73 10.56
C VAL A 82 -8.45 -2.82 9.82
N PHE A 83 -8.76 -2.42 8.60
CA PHE A 83 -7.90 -1.57 7.78
C PHE A 83 -7.72 -0.17 8.37
N GLN A 84 -8.80 0.41 8.93
CA GLN A 84 -8.74 1.70 9.61
C GLN A 84 -7.79 1.69 10.82
N ARG A 85 -7.85 0.65 11.67
CA ARG A 85 -6.98 0.51 12.85
C ARG A 85 -5.51 0.35 12.51
N GLU A 86 -5.22 -0.32 11.39
CA GLU A 86 -3.86 -0.55 10.90
C GLU A 86 -3.36 0.63 10.03
N ASN A 87 -4.16 1.72 9.88
CA ASN A 87 -3.87 2.87 9.01
C ASN A 87 -3.58 2.46 7.55
N VAL A 88 -4.34 1.47 7.05
CA VAL A 88 -4.19 0.93 5.69
C VAL A 88 -5.28 1.49 4.79
N THR A 89 -4.89 2.06 3.66
CA THR A 89 -5.77 2.53 2.59
C THR A 89 -5.41 1.89 1.26
N ASN A 90 -6.12 2.24 0.19
CA ASN A 90 -5.92 1.70 -1.16
C ASN A 90 -6.06 0.17 -1.19
N VAL A 91 -7.12 -0.32 -0.54
CA VAL A 91 -7.40 -1.73 -0.33
C VAL A 91 -8.84 -2.06 -0.63
N VAL A 92 -9.07 -3.19 -1.28
CA VAL A 92 -10.36 -3.88 -1.32
C VAL A 92 -10.20 -5.27 -0.69
N CYS A 93 -11.17 -5.66 0.12
CA CYS A 93 -11.24 -6.98 0.73
C CYS A 93 -12.62 -7.59 0.51
N VAL A 94 -12.66 -8.84 0.06
CA VAL A 94 -13.86 -9.65 -0.05
C VAL A 94 -13.70 -10.88 0.83
N VAL A 95 -14.69 -11.17 1.66
CA VAL A 95 -14.73 -12.40 2.45
C VAL A 95 -15.92 -13.22 2.00
N THR A 96 -15.61 -14.37 1.40
CA THR A 96 -16.57 -15.37 0.96
C THR A 96 -16.87 -16.34 2.08
N ARG A 97 -18.14 -16.57 2.40
CA ARG A 97 -18.55 -17.52 3.43
C ARG A 97 -19.44 -18.62 2.87
N TYR A 98 -19.05 -19.86 3.16
CA TYR A 98 -19.91 -21.06 3.04
C TYR A 98 -20.44 -21.45 4.43
N PHE A 99 -21.75 -21.49 4.56
CA PHE A 99 -22.40 -21.82 5.85
C PHE A 99 -22.26 -23.33 6.18
N GLY A 100 -21.78 -23.62 7.38
CA GLY A 100 -21.52 -24.99 7.86
C GLY A 100 -22.65 -25.61 8.68
N GLY A 101 -23.86 -25.06 8.68
CA GLY A 101 -25.00 -25.58 9.41
C GLY A 101 -25.08 -25.17 10.90
N ILE A 102 -24.05 -24.51 11.44
CA ILE A 102 -24.02 -24.03 12.83
C ILE A 102 -24.00 -22.50 12.87
N LEU A 103 -24.95 -21.90 13.57
CA LEU A 103 -25.04 -20.45 13.71
C LEU A 103 -23.88 -19.91 14.58
N LEU A 104 -23.23 -18.86 14.11
CA LEU A 104 -22.19 -18.17 14.87
C LEU A 104 -22.77 -17.12 15.83
N GLY A 105 -23.95 -16.58 15.53
CA GLY A 105 -24.51 -15.38 16.15
C GLY A 105 -23.77 -14.10 15.72
N ALA A 106 -24.36 -12.93 16.00
CA ALA A 106 -23.82 -11.64 15.55
C ALA A 106 -22.37 -11.42 16.01
N GLY A 107 -22.06 -11.64 17.29
CA GLY A 107 -20.70 -11.50 17.81
C GLY A 107 -19.69 -12.51 17.22
N GLY A 108 -20.16 -13.72 16.88
CA GLY A 108 -19.35 -14.73 16.21
C GLY A 108 -19.02 -14.34 14.76
N LEU A 109 -20.02 -13.82 14.03
CA LEU A 109 -19.84 -13.30 12.68
C LEU A 109 -18.84 -12.13 12.64
N THR A 110 -19.04 -11.13 13.50
CA THR A 110 -18.14 -9.97 13.61
C THR A 110 -16.69 -10.41 13.83
N ARG A 111 -16.44 -11.35 14.74
CA ARG A 111 -15.08 -11.87 14.97
C ARG A 111 -14.54 -12.62 13.76
N ALA A 112 -15.36 -13.47 13.12
CA ALA A 112 -14.92 -14.25 11.97
C ALA A 112 -14.57 -13.37 10.76
N TYR A 113 -15.40 -12.37 10.44
CA TYR A 113 -15.13 -11.45 9.33
C TYR A 113 -13.93 -10.56 9.61
N SER A 114 -13.79 -10.00 10.83
CA SER A 114 -12.59 -9.25 11.23
C SER A 114 -11.32 -10.10 11.17
N LYS A 115 -11.39 -11.35 11.63
CA LYS A 115 -10.27 -12.30 11.55
C LYS A 115 -9.87 -12.54 10.10
N SER A 116 -10.83 -12.83 9.21
CA SER A 116 -10.57 -13.09 7.80
C SER A 116 -9.88 -11.91 7.11
N ALA A 117 -10.37 -10.69 7.35
CA ALA A 117 -9.76 -9.47 6.80
C ALA A 117 -8.34 -9.25 7.35
N ARG A 118 -8.13 -9.49 8.66
CA ARG A 118 -6.82 -9.38 9.28
C ARG A 118 -5.84 -10.43 8.75
N ASP A 119 -6.24 -11.69 8.66
CA ASP A 119 -5.40 -12.77 8.15
C ASP A 119 -4.98 -12.46 6.70
N ALA A 120 -5.91 -11.96 5.86
CA ALA A 120 -5.60 -11.54 4.50
C ALA A 120 -4.59 -10.38 4.46
N LEU A 121 -4.74 -9.38 5.35
CA LEU A 121 -3.81 -8.26 5.44
C LEU A 121 -2.41 -8.71 5.90
N VAL A 122 -2.33 -9.57 6.90
CA VAL A 122 -1.07 -10.15 7.38
C VAL A 122 -0.37 -10.93 6.26
N ALA A 123 -1.11 -11.75 5.52
CA ALA A 123 -0.57 -12.50 4.38
C ALA A 123 -0.05 -11.58 3.25
N ALA A 124 -0.77 -10.50 2.96
CA ALA A 124 -0.34 -9.49 2.00
C ALA A 124 0.94 -8.77 2.47
N GLY A 125 1.02 -8.47 3.77
CA GLY A 125 1.93 -7.49 4.33
C GLY A 125 1.54 -6.07 3.94
N VAL A 126 2.28 -5.08 4.42
CA VAL A 126 2.05 -3.66 4.10
C VAL A 126 3.32 -2.99 3.62
N SER A 127 3.16 -1.89 2.88
CA SER A 127 4.21 -0.92 2.60
C SER A 127 3.83 0.43 3.21
N GLU A 128 4.79 1.13 3.77
CA GLU A 128 4.63 2.54 4.15
C GLU A 128 4.80 3.39 2.90
N MET A 129 3.80 4.22 2.61
CA MET A 129 3.87 5.19 1.52
C MET A 129 4.65 6.40 2.00
N ARG A 130 5.78 6.67 1.37
CA ARG A 130 6.66 7.80 1.66
C ARG A 130 6.71 8.77 0.49
N LEU A 131 6.81 10.07 0.80
CA LEU A 131 7.03 11.08 -0.23
C LEU A 131 8.46 11.00 -0.74
N TRP A 132 8.62 10.83 -2.04
CA TRP A 132 9.90 10.84 -2.74
C TRP A 132 10.00 12.08 -3.60
N ALA A 133 11.18 12.71 -3.58
CA ALA A 133 11.55 13.76 -4.52
C ALA A 133 12.36 13.16 -5.66
N MET A 134 12.02 13.55 -6.89
CA MET A 134 12.84 13.34 -8.07
C MET A 134 13.60 14.62 -8.35
N ALA A 135 14.90 14.54 -8.58
CA ALA A 135 15.74 15.71 -8.75
C ALA A 135 16.82 15.51 -9.80
N ASP A 136 17.15 16.61 -10.47
CA ASP A 136 18.28 16.69 -11.40
C ASP A 136 19.49 17.32 -10.72
N ILE A 137 20.66 16.71 -10.94
CA ILE A 137 21.95 17.14 -10.40
C ILE A 137 22.96 17.20 -11.57
N PRO A 138 23.32 18.41 -12.06
CA PRO A 138 24.46 18.56 -12.95
C PRO A 138 25.75 18.27 -12.16
N CYS A 139 26.59 17.40 -12.68
CA CYS A 139 27.74 16.88 -11.95
C CYS A 139 28.99 16.80 -12.85
N PRO A 140 30.09 17.46 -12.49
CA PRO A 140 31.37 17.25 -13.16
C PRO A 140 31.82 15.77 -13.03
N TYR A 141 32.45 15.23 -14.07
CA TYR A 141 32.97 13.85 -14.07
C TYR A 141 33.83 13.51 -12.85
N ALA A 142 34.65 14.45 -12.40
CA ALA A 142 35.52 14.24 -11.23
C ALA A 142 34.75 14.03 -9.90
N LEU A 143 33.52 14.47 -9.82
CA LEU A 143 32.71 14.37 -8.59
C LEU A 143 31.61 13.29 -8.68
N PHE A 144 31.43 12.63 -9.82
CA PHE A 144 30.36 11.68 -10.10
C PHE A 144 30.20 10.60 -9.02
N GLU A 145 31.26 9.87 -8.72
CA GLU A 145 31.22 8.77 -7.73
C GLU A 145 30.93 9.29 -6.31
N ARG A 146 31.43 10.48 -5.98
CA ARG A 146 31.16 11.09 -4.66
C ARG A 146 29.70 11.53 -4.55
N VAL A 147 29.15 12.19 -5.59
CA VAL A 147 27.72 12.59 -5.65
C VAL A 147 26.83 11.36 -5.56
N ARG A 148 27.14 10.28 -6.29
CA ARG A 148 26.41 9.01 -6.22
C ARG A 148 26.45 8.43 -4.81
N GLY A 149 27.59 8.49 -4.15
CA GLY A 149 27.76 8.04 -2.75
C GLY A 149 26.88 8.83 -1.78
N GLU A 150 26.79 10.17 -1.92
CA GLU A 150 25.94 11.02 -1.07
C GLU A 150 24.44 10.73 -1.27
N VAL A 151 24.01 10.54 -2.53
CA VAL A 151 22.63 10.14 -2.84
C VAL A 151 22.28 8.81 -2.16
N THR A 152 23.15 7.80 -2.31
CA THR A 152 22.94 6.48 -1.72
C THR A 152 22.95 6.52 -0.18
N ALA A 153 23.86 7.29 0.42
CA ALA A 153 23.95 7.45 1.88
C ALA A 153 22.71 8.08 2.51
N LEU A 154 21.95 8.85 1.73
CA LEU A 154 20.66 9.43 2.13
C LEU A 154 19.45 8.59 1.69
N GLY A 155 19.66 7.31 1.32
CA GLY A 155 18.60 6.39 0.94
C GLY A 155 18.01 6.64 -0.45
N GLY A 156 18.70 7.45 -1.27
CA GLY A 156 18.32 7.71 -2.65
C GLY A 156 18.89 6.70 -3.66
N THR A 157 18.41 6.78 -4.87
CA THR A 157 18.86 6.03 -6.04
C THR A 157 19.20 6.97 -7.19
N VAL A 158 20.19 6.59 -8.01
CA VAL A 158 20.42 7.23 -9.29
C VAL A 158 19.60 6.50 -10.34
N ASP A 159 18.56 7.16 -10.85
CA ASP A 159 17.61 6.58 -11.81
C ASP A 159 18.20 6.58 -13.23
N SER A 160 18.93 7.67 -13.59
CA SER A 160 19.63 7.77 -14.86
C SER A 160 20.83 8.71 -14.77
N ALA A 161 21.76 8.54 -15.70
CA ALA A 161 22.89 9.44 -15.93
C ALA A 161 23.03 9.72 -17.43
N ASP A 162 22.99 11.00 -17.79
CA ASP A 162 23.22 11.46 -19.16
C ASP A 162 24.62 12.10 -19.26
N TYR A 163 25.42 11.57 -20.16
CA TYR A 163 26.84 11.90 -20.31
C TYR A 163 27.04 12.90 -21.45
N GLY A 164 27.28 14.17 -21.09
CA GLY A 164 27.58 15.26 -22.02
C GLY A 164 28.88 15.98 -21.68
N ALA A 165 28.88 17.30 -21.79
CA ALA A 165 30.02 18.12 -21.33
C ALA A 165 30.22 17.97 -19.80
N ASP A 166 29.10 17.92 -19.07
CA ASP A 166 28.99 17.45 -17.68
C ASP A 166 28.02 16.28 -17.64
N ILE A 167 28.02 15.52 -16.57
CA ILE A 167 27.05 14.45 -16.33
C ILE A 167 25.77 15.09 -15.72
N ARG A 168 24.59 14.77 -16.27
CA ARG A 168 23.31 15.08 -15.63
C ARG A 168 22.76 13.82 -14.99
N LEU A 169 22.67 13.82 -13.65
CA LEU A 169 22.05 12.74 -12.89
C LEU A 169 20.58 13.05 -12.64
N THR A 170 19.71 12.10 -12.91
CA THR A 170 18.35 12.09 -12.37
C THR A 170 18.32 11.12 -11.20
N VAL A 171 17.90 11.61 -10.04
CA VAL A 171 17.93 10.86 -8.79
C VAL A 171 16.54 10.86 -8.16
N SER A 172 16.23 9.80 -7.40
CA SER A 172 15.07 9.74 -6.52
C SER A 172 15.53 9.52 -5.08
N LEU A 173 14.98 10.28 -4.13
CA LEU A 173 15.31 10.14 -2.71
C LEU A 173 14.09 10.48 -1.83
N PRO A 174 14.04 10.01 -0.56
CA PRO A 174 13.01 10.45 0.37
C PRO A 174 12.99 11.97 0.45
N ALA A 175 11.82 12.60 0.29
CA ALA A 175 11.70 14.07 0.20
C ALA A 175 12.25 14.79 1.45
N GLU A 176 12.16 14.16 2.61
CA GLU A 176 12.71 14.63 3.88
C GLU A 176 14.24 14.80 3.84
N ASN A 177 14.93 14.04 2.99
CA ASN A 177 16.40 14.06 2.88
C ASN A 177 16.91 15.03 1.80
N THR A 178 16.01 15.71 1.07
CA THR A 178 16.39 16.65 0.00
C THR A 178 17.23 17.83 0.49
N ALA A 179 16.89 18.39 1.66
CA ALA A 179 17.66 19.48 2.25
C ALA A 179 19.07 19.04 2.63
N ALA A 180 19.20 17.88 3.27
CA ALA A 180 20.49 17.32 3.66
C ALA A 180 21.38 17.01 2.44
N LEU A 181 20.78 16.48 1.37
CA LEU A 181 21.52 16.23 0.12
C LEU A 181 22.04 17.55 -0.48
N ARG A 182 21.21 18.59 -0.50
CA ARG A 182 21.59 19.92 -1.00
C ARG A 182 22.80 20.50 -0.24
N GLU A 183 22.79 20.41 1.09
CA GLU A 183 23.92 20.85 1.94
C GLU A 183 25.20 20.08 1.59
N ARG A 184 25.15 18.75 1.55
CA ARG A 184 26.30 17.92 1.22
C ARG A 184 26.86 18.17 -0.17
N LEU A 185 26.01 18.39 -1.17
CA LEU A 185 26.45 18.73 -2.53
C LEU A 185 27.12 20.11 -2.58
N THR A 186 26.61 21.06 -1.80
CA THR A 186 27.20 22.40 -1.67
C THR A 186 28.62 22.31 -1.07
N GLU A 187 28.79 21.58 0.03
CA GLU A 187 30.09 21.35 0.65
C GLU A 187 31.06 20.61 -0.30
N LEU A 188 30.56 19.55 -0.94
CA LEU A 188 31.35 18.70 -1.85
C LEU A 188 31.93 19.46 -3.03
N SER A 189 31.20 20.46 -3.55
CA SER A 189 31.51 21.18 -4.78
C SER A 189 31.86 22.65 -4.56
N ALA A 190 32.00 23.11 -3.30
CA ALA A 190 32.13 24.53 -2.96
C ALA A 190 31.04 25.40 -3.62
N GLY A 191 29.80 24.90 -3.67
CA GLY A 191 28.65 25.58 -4.27
C GLY A 191 28.50 25.42 -5.78
N GLY A 192 29.36 24.63 -6.44
CA GLY A 192 29.32 24.43 -7.89
C GLY A 192 28.23 23.45 -8.38
N ILE A 193 27.65 22.64 -7.49
CA ILE A 193 26.58 21.67 -7.83
C ILE A 193 25.28 22.12 -7.17
N ALA A 194 24.22 22.28 -7.99
CA ALA A 194 22.89 22.60 -7.52
C ALA A 194 21.94 21.41 -7.74
N LEU A 195 21.14 21.07 -6.73
CA LEU A 195 20.06 20.09 -6.82
C LEU A 195 18.77 20.81 -7.19
N THR A 196 18.10 20.37 -8.26
CA THR A 196 16.79 20.88 -8.69
C THR A 196 15.75 19.80 -8.56
N VAL A 197 14.80 19.94 -7.65
CA VAL A 197 13.64 19.05 -7.53
C VAL A 197 12.73 19.28 -8.74
N THR A 198 12.44 18.22 -9.48
CA THR A 198 11.61 18.24 -10.69
C THR A 198 10.20 17.73 -10.46
N ALA A 199 10.02 16.79 -9.51
CA ALA A 199 8.73 16.25 -9.12
C ALA A 199 8.78 15.66 -7.71
N GLU A 200 7.59 15.47 -7.12
CA GLU A 200 7.41 14.71 -5.89
C GLU A 200 6.27 13.70 -6.08
N ALA A 201 6.44 12.48 -5.56
CA ALA A 201 5.42 11.44 -5.62
C ALA A 201 5.50 10.51 -4.40
N TYR A 202 4.33 10.02 -3.94
CA TYR A 202 4.31 8.95 -2.96
C TYR A 202 4.71 7.63 -3.62
N ARG A 203 5.64 6.91 -3.01
CA ARG A 203 6.09 5.57 -3.44
C ARG A 203 6.02 4.59 -2.27
N PRO A 204 5.64 3.32 -2.53
CA PRO A 204 5.67 2.29 -1.49
C PRO A 204 7.11 1.99 -1.08
N GLY A 205 7.32 1.89 0.23
CA GLY A 205 8.54 1.38 0.82
C GLY A 205 8.66 -0.15 0.71
N PRO A 206 9.65 -0.75 1.38
CA PRO A 206 9.78 -2.19 1.46
C PRO A 206 8.58 -2.81 2.19
N LYS A 207 8.36 -4.12 1.97
CA LYS A 207 7.35 -4.89 2.70
C LYS A 207 7.67 -4.88 4.21
N VAL A 208 6.65 -4.56 5.00
CA VAL A 208 6.67 -4.64 6.46
C VAL A 208 5.65 -5.69 6.90
N GLU A 209 6.00 -6.52 7.86
CA GLU A 209 5.07 -7.44 8.52
C GLU A 209 4.25 -6.68 9.57
N ILE A 210 2.99 -7.12 9.77
CA ILE A 210 2.04 -6.52 10.72
C ILE A 210 1.93 -7.40 11.97
#